data_05bbc8ba984b03ba9d668954810e284c
#
_entry.id   05bbc8ba984b03ba9d668954810e284c
#
_cell.length_a   1.000
_cell.length_b   1.000
_cell.length_c   1.000
_cell.angle_alpha   90.00
_cell.angle_beta   90.00
_cell.angle_gamma   90.00
#
_symmetry.space_group_name_H-M   'P 1'
#
loop_
_entity.id
_entity.type
_entity.pdbx_description
1 polymer ?
#
loop_
_entity_poly.entity_id
_entity_poly.type
_entity_poly.pdbx_seq_one_letter_code
_entity_poly.pdbx_strand_id
1 'polypeptide(L)'
;MLVSHLHKFIYIKTSKAAGTSIESYFEKFCMPPGEWERMQYQDEYRDEYVSDTGMIWSRGKTLRFGFGDDRPINYTGWNNWNRMPAVEVKKRLSTERWDEYFKFCAMRNPWDQVISKFYWEKHNSNKPVLDLASERREFEDWCVAQILIKGTNHTVSDMYTIDDKFCLDDVIRYETLSSDMARICAKIGVPWQPEKLPKFKSGIRPADASISNLHTDTTVKLVADLFAFEIETFKYTLHNT
;
A
#
# COMPACT_ATOMS: atom_id res chain seq x y z
N MET A 1 -4.39 4.88 -5.09
CA MET A 1 -3.49 5.49 -6.09
C MET A 1 -3.99 6.89 -6.42
N LEU A 2 -3.15 7.90 -6.34
CA LEU A 2 -3.54 9.29 -6.50
C LEU A 2 -2.56 10.03 -7.43
N VAL A 3 -3.09 10.96 -8.20
CA VAL A 3 -2.32 11.95 -8.95
C VAL A 3 -2.94 13.31 -8.68
N SER A 4 -2.17 14.27 -8.18
CA SER A 4 -2.59 15.66 -8.05
C SER A 4 -1.92 16.50 -9.11
N HIS A 5 -2.70 17.11 -10.00
CA HIS A 5 -2.18 18.05 -10.97
C HIS A 5 -1.94 19.43 -10.35
N LEU A 6 -2.75 19.76 -9.32
CA LEU A 6 -2.63 21.02 -8.60
C LEU A 6 -1.33 21.08 -7.76
N HIS A 7 -0.99 19.98 -7.08
CA HIS A 7 0.17 19.90 -6.20
C HIS A 7 1.33 19.09 -6.80
N LYS A 8 1.22 18.68 -8.07
CA LYS A 8 2.24 17.97 -8.83
C LYS A 8 2.84 16.77 -8.08
N PHE A 9 1.98 15.88 -7.58
CA PHE A 9 2.42 14.65 -6.93
C PHE A 9 1.73 13.40 -7.49
N ILE A 10 2.40 12.26 -7.33
CA ILE A 10 1.90 10.91 -7.60
C ILE A 10 2.10 10.07 -6.34
N TYR A 11 1.02 9.52 -5.79
CA TYR A 11 1.07 8.57 -4.69
C TYR A 11 0.78 7.16 -5.19
N ILE A 12 1.77 6.26 -5.11
CA ILE A 12 1.64 4.84 -5.43
C ILE A 12 1.26 4.08 -4.16
N LYS A 13 0.07 3.49 -4.15
CA LYS A 13 -0.45 2.78 -2.98
C LYS A 13 0.11 1.38 -2.87
N THR A 14 0.87 1.11 -1.84
CA THR A 14 1.42 -0.21 -1.49
C THR A 14 0.52 -0.97 -0.52
N SER A 15 0.86 -2.26 -0.30
CA SER A 15 0.09 -3.14 0.57
C SER A 15 0.56 -3.05 2.02
N LYS A 16 -0.39 -3.00 2.98
CA LYS A 16 -0.15 -3.16 4.44
C LYS A 16 0.77 -2.11 5.09
N ALA A 17 1.01 -0.99 4.42
CA ALA A 17 1.82 0.15 4.88
C ALA A 17 0.94 1.40 5.11
N ALA A 18 -0.18 1.27 5.80
CA ALA A 18 -1.18 2.34 6.03
C ALA A 18 -1.77 2.98 4.76
N GLY A 19 -1.63 2.32 3.59
CA GLY A 19 -1.96 2.89 2.29
C GLY A 19 -3.39 3.46 2.17
N THR A 20 -4.38 2.89 2.85
CA THR A 20 -5.76 3.40 2.85
C THR A 20 -5.88 4.71 3.63
N SER A 21 -5.20 4.82 4.77
CA SER A 21 -5.20 6.04 5.59
C SER A 21 -4.49 7.19 4.88
N ILE A 22 -3.35 6.91 4.27
CA ILE A 22 -2.55 7.87 3.50
C ILE A 22 -3.33 8.34 2.26
N GLU A 23 -3.92 7.42 1.51
CA GLU A 23 -4.74 7.74 0.35
C GLU A 23 -5.91 8.65 0.72
N SER A 24 -6.66 8.30 1.78
CA SER A 24 -7.78 9.12 2.25
C SER A 24 -7.36 10.51 2.78
N TYR A 25 -6.13 10.64 3.23
CA TYR A 25 -5.59 11.95 3.62
C TYR A 25 -5.30 12.84 2.41
N PHE A 26 -4.71 12.24 1.36
CA PHE A 26 -4.26 12.99 0.18
C PHE A 26 -5.32 13.16 -0.91
N GLU A 27 -6.40 12.36 -0.93
CA GLU A 27 -7.39 12.38 -2.01
C GLU A 27 -8.02 13.77 -2.23
N LYS A 28 -8.23 14.55 -1.17
CA LYS A 28 -8.77 15.91 -1.25
C LYS A 28 -7.89 16.89 -2.04
N PHE A 29 -6.59 16.62 -2.13
CA PHE A 29 -5.66 17.44 -2.90
C PHE A 29 -5.59 17.05 -4.38
N CYS A 30 -6.37 16.04 -4.77
CA CYS A 30 -6.57 15.65 -6.17
C CYS A 30 -7.90 16.15 -6.74
N MET A 31 -8.72 16.82 -5.94
CA MET A 31 -10.03 17.35 -6.31
C MET A 31 -10.04 18.87 -6.28
N PRO A 32 -10.99 19.54 -6.97
CA PRO A 32 -11.15 20.98 -6.86
C PRO A 32 -11.33 21.41 -5.41
N PRO A 33 -10.74 22.53 -4.99
CA PRO A 33 -10.90 23.04 -3.64
C PRO A 33 -12.38 23.24 -3.26
N GLY A 34 -12.77 22.68 -2.13
CA GLY A 34 -14.15 22.75 -1.61
C GLY A 34 -15.10 21.66 -2.10
N GLU A 35 -14.69 20.85 -3.07
CA GLU A 35 -15.53 19.77 -3.63
C GLU A 35 -15.19 18.38 -3.09
N TRP A 36 -14.30 18.32 -2.08
CA TRP A 36 -13.84 17.04 -1.59
C TRP A 36 -14.92 16.28 -0.82
N GLU A 37 -15.19 15.09 -1.30
CA GLU A 37 -15.88 14.02 -0.59
C GLU A 37 -14.93 12.83 -0.46
N ARG A 38 -14.95 12.16 0.72
CA ARG A 38 -14.08 11.01 0.94
C ARG A 38 -14.46 9.87 0.01
N MET A 39 -13.54 9.45 -0.88
CA MET A 39 -13.76 8.36 -1.83
C MET A 39 -13.71 6.97 -1.17
N GLN A 40 -13.01 6.83 -0.04
CA GLN A 40 -12.87 5.57 0.67
C GLN A 40 -14.15 5.20 1.43
N TYR A 41 -14.68 4.01 1.18
CA TYR A 41 -15.86 3.45 1.84
C TYR A 41 -17.19 4.18 1.62
N GLN A 42 -17.32 4.94 0.55
CA GLN A 42 -18.62 5.47 0.14
C GLN A 42 -19.52 4.38 -0.46
N ASP A 43 -20.83 4.56 -0.33
CA ASP A 43 -21.82 3.63 -0.88
C ASP A 43 -21.95 3.79 -2.39
N GLU A 44 -21.85 5.01 -2.89
CA GLU A 44 -21.79 5.34 -4.30
C GLU A 44 -20.36 5.29 -4.78
N TYR A 45 -20.12 4.39 -5.67
CA TYR A 45 -18.80 4.03 -6.12
C TYR A 45 -18.36 4.78 -7.37
N ARG A 46 -17.13 5.31 -7.33
CA ARG A 46 -16.38 5.71 -8.53
C ARG A 46 -15.06 4.96 -8.56
N ASP A 47 -14.85 4.16 -9.60
CA ASP A 47 -13.58 3.46 -9.83
C ASP A 47 -12.46 4.46 -10.08
N GLU A 48 -12.80 5.51 -10.79
CA GLU A 48 -11.89 6.50 -11.29
C GLU A 48 -12.55 7.88 -11.19
N TYR A 49 -11.81 8.81 -10.63
CA TYR A 49 -12.08 10.23 -10.71
C TYR A 49 -10.99 10.88 -11.55
N VAL A 50 -11.35 11.60 -12.59
CA VAL A 50 -10.42 12.34 -13.46
C VAL A 50 -10.94 13.75 -13.65
N SER A 51 -10.10 14.74 -13.39
CA SER A 51 -10.37 16.16 -13.61
C SER A 51 -9.09 16.91 -13.97
N ASP A 52 -9.22 18.19 -14.23
CA ASP A 52 -8.07 19.08 -14.44
C ASP A 52 -7.20 19.26 -13.20
N THR A 53 -7.74 18.96 -12.01
CA THR A 53 -7.02 19.09 -10.75
C THR A 53 -6.33 17.80 -10.30
N GLY A 54 -6.73 16.64 -10.84
CA GLY A 54 -6.08 15.38 -10.52
C GLY A 54 -6.87 14.14 -10.88
N MET A 55 -6.30 12.99 -10.48
CA MET A 55 -6.85 11.65 -10.69
C MET A 55 -6.83 10.87 -9.40
N ILE A 56 -7.91 10.15 -9.11
CA ILE A 56 -8.05 9.25 -7.98
C ILE A 56 -8.49 7.90 -8.52
N TRP A 57 -7.71 6.86 -8.26
CA TRP A 57 -8.10 5.49 -8.49
C TRP A 57 -8.27 4.82 -7.14
N SER A 58 -9.52 4.73 -6.71
CA SER A 58 -9.88 4.19 -5.41
C SER A 58 -10.77 2.96 -5.57
N ARG A 59 -10.91 2.20 -4.50
CA ARG A 59 -11.75 1.02 -4.46
C ARG A 59 -13.02 1.33 -3.68
N GLY A 60 -14.17 1.37 -4.35
CA GLY A 60 -15.47 1.47 -3.72
C GLY A 60 -15.95 0.17 -3.07
N LYS A 61 -17.12 0.22 -2.44
CA LYS A 61 -17.73 -0.91 -1.71
C LYS A 61 -18.05 -2.10 -2.62
N THR A 62 -18.42 -1.84 -3.86
CA THR A 62 -18.89 -2.87 -4.82
C THR A 62 -17.76 -3.82 -5.26
N LEU A 63 -16.50 -3.43 -5.12
CA LEU A 63 -15.35 -4.24 -5.49
C LEU A 63 -14.73 -5.01 -4.31
N ARG A 64 -15.55 -5.55 -3.43
CA ARG A 64 -15.09 -6.42 -2.35
C ARG A 64 -14.46 -7.73 -2.82
N PHE A 65 -14.71 -8.11 -4.04
CA PHE A 65 -14.31 -9.41 -4.59
C PHE A 65 -13.50 -9.20 -5.86
N GLY A 66 -12.19 -9.26 -5.74
CA GLY A 66 -11.25 -9.12 -6.86
C GLY A 66 -11.20 -10.30 -7.84
N PHE A 67 -12.25 -11.09 -7.92
CA PHE A 67 -12.41 -12.18 -8.88
C PHE A 67 -13.83 -12.09 -9.41
N GLY A 68 -14.00 -11.72 -10.68
CA GLY A 68 -15.30 -11.70 -11.35
C GLY A 68 -15.85 -10.31 -11.60
N ASP A 69 -15.01 -9.36 -11.89
CA ASP A 69 -15.42 -8.03 -12.30
C ASP A 69 -15.61 -8.00 -13.82
N ASP A 70 -16.83 -7.77 -14.28
CA ASP A 70 -17.22 -7.63 -15.71
C ASP A 70 -16.67 -6.34 -16.35
N ARG A 71 -15.71 -5.67 -15.73
CA ARG A 71 -15.06 -4.52 -16.35
C ARG A 71 -14.26 -4.96 -17.56
N PRO A 72 -14.36 -4.23 -18.66
CA PRO A 72 -13.65 -4.61 -19.87
C PRO A 72 -12.15 -4.70 -19.59
N ILE A 73 -11.58 -5.85 -19.94
CA ILE A 73 -10.16 -6.24 -19.84
C ILE A 73 -9.23 -5.26 -20.62
N ASN A 74 -9.77 -4.17 -21.13
CA ASN A 74 -9.12 -3.19 -22.00
C ASN A 74 -8.10 -2.29 -21.31
N TYR A 75 -7.93 -2.45 -19.98
CA TYR A 75 -6.89 -1.76 -19.25
C TYR A 75 -5.79 -2.75 -18.87
N THR A 76 -4.95 -3.13 -19.83
CA THR A 76 -3.63 -3.77 -19.62
C THR A 76 -3.63 -5.01 -18.72
N GLY A 77 -4.77 -5.71 -18.54
CA GLY A 77 -4.90 -6.89 -17.67
C GLY A 77 -4.80 -6.61 -16.17
N TRP A 78 -4.70 -5.35 -15.73
CA TRP A 78 -4.61 -5.00 -14.33
C TRP A 78 -6.00 -4.71 -13.74
N ASN A 79 -6.48 -5.60 -12.87
CA ASN A 79 -7.83 -5.55 -12.29
C ASN A 79 -7.90 -4.81 -10.95
N ASN A 80 -6.80 -4.21 -10.47
CA ASN A 80 -6.74 -3.60 -9.14
C ASN A 80 -6.30 -2.14 -9.19
N TRP A 81 -7.21 -1.29 -9.62
CA TRP A 81 -7.02 0.14 -9.83
C TRP A 81 -6.41 0.90 -8.64
N ASN A 82 -6.74 0.50 -7.41
CA ASN A 82 -6.21 1.16 -6.24
C ASN A 82 -4.76 0.77 -5.91
N ARG A 83 -4.19 -0.19 -6.67
CA ARG A 83 -2.81 -0.66 -6.55
C ARG A 83 -2.17 -0.75 -7.93
N MET A 84 -2.21 0.33 -8.67
CA MET A 84 -1.62 0.41 -9.99
C MET A 84 -0.09 0.53 -9.86
N PRO A 85 0.70 -0.34 -10.53
CA PRO A 85 2.15 -0.21 -10.56
C PRO A 85 2.61 1.08 -11.20
N ALA A 86 3.77 1.56 -10.81
CA ALA A 86 4.37 2.79 -11.33
C ALA A 86 4.47 2.79 -12.86
N VAL A 87 4.82 1.66 -13.47
CA VAL A 87 4.89 1.51 -14.92
C VAL A 87 3.54 1.78 -15.61
N GLU A 88 2.44 1.32 -15.01
CA GLU A 88 1.09 1.54 -15.54
C GLU A 88 0.62 2.98 -15.34
N VAL A 89 1.01 3.60 -14.23
CA VAL A 89 0.76 5.03 -13.99
C VAL A 89 1.49 5.88 -15.02
N LYS A 90 2.76 5.59 -15.23
CA LYS A 90 3.59 6.29 -16.24
C LYS A 90 2.98 6.22 -17.64
N LYS A 91 2.43 5.06 -18.04
CA LYS A 91 1.74 4.91 -19.34
C LYS A 91 0.48 5.77 -19.49
N ARG A 92 -0.18 6.12 -18.38
CA ARG A 92 -1.43 6.91 -18.36
C ARG A 92 -1.22 8.40 -18.23
N LEU A 93 -0.03 8.79 -17.82
CA LEU A 93 0.38 10.19 -17.74
C LEU A 93 1.20 10.56 -18.97
N SER A 94 1.25 11.84 -19.31
CA SER A 94 2.25 12.30 -20.26
C SER A 94 3.65 12.17 -19.64
N THR A 95 4.67 12.04 -20.49
CA THR A 95 6.07 11.98 -20.07
C THR A 95 6.43 13.17 -19.18
N GLU A 96 6.01 14.37 -19.58
CA GLU A 96 6.27 15.62 -18.87
C GLU A 96 5.69 15.57 -17.46
N ARG A 97 4.44 15.13 -17.29
CA ARG A 97 3.80 15.01 -15.97
C ARG A 97 4.47 13.95 -15.11
N TRP A 98 4.84 12.80 -15.69
CA TRP A 98 5.56 11.78 -14.95
C TRP A 98 6.92 12.28 -14.46
N ASP A 99 7.67 12.97 -15.30
CA ASP A 99 9.02 13.44 -14.97
C ASP A 99 9.00 14.63 -13.98
N GLU A 100 8.00 15.52 -14.13
CA GLU A 100 7.86 16.71 -13.28
C GLU A 100 7.30 16.42 -11.88
N TYR A 101 6.35 15.49 -11.77
CA TYR A 101 5.62 15.29 -10.51
C TYR A 101 6.44 14.53 -9.50
N PHE A 102 6.34 14.96 -8.24
CA PHE A 102 6.95 14.29 -7.10
C PHE A 102 6.24 12.96 -6.81
N LYS A 103 6.98 11.86 -6.90
CA LYS A 103 6.46 10.49 -6.78
C LYS A 103 6.85 9.88 -5.45
N PHE A 104 5.88 9.31 -4.74
CA PHE A 104 6.15 8.63 -3.47
C PHE A 104 5.19 7.46 -3.23
N CYS A 105 5.61 6.57 -2.34
CA CYS A 105 4.79 5.46 -1.84
C CYS A 105 4.90 5.34 -0.32
N ALA A 106 4.20 4.36 0.25
CA ALA A 106 4.39 3.99 1.64
C ALA A 106 5.07 2.62 1.72
N MET A 107 5.99 2.48 2.68
CA MET A 107 6.73 1.25 2.96
C MET A 107 6.56 0.84 4.41
N ARG A 108 6.79 -0.43 4.70
CA ARG A 108 6.77 -0.98 6.04
C ARG A 108 7.84 -2.04 6.15
N ASN A 109 8.42 -2.23 7.33
CA ASN A 109 9.33 -3.33 7.60
C ASN A 109 8.74 -4.64 7.06
N PRO A 110 9.41 -5.37 6.15
CA PRO A 110 8.87 -6.54 5.48
C PRO A 110 8.34 -7.62 6.43
N TRP A 111 9.05 -7.90 7.50
CA TRP A 111 8.63 -8.90 8.49
C TRP A 111 7.35 -8.47 9.21
N ASP A 112 7.24 -7.20 9.56
CA ASP A 112 6.03 -6.64 10.18
C ASP A 112 4.86 -6.52 9.19
N GLN A 113 5.16 -6.23 7.93
CA GLN A 113 4.18 -6.20 6.83
C GLN A 113 3.52 -7.56 6.62
N VAL A 114 4.30 -8.65 6.67
CA VAL A 114 3.81 -10.03 6.49
C VAL A 114 2.91 -10.43 7.65
N ILE A 115 3.26 -10.11 8.89
CA ILE A 115 2.38 -10.31 10.07
C ILE A 115 1.06 -9.54 9.88
N SER A 116 1.13 -8.28 9.48
CA SER A 116 -0.07 -7.47 9.23
C SER A 116 -0.95 -8.06 8.12
N LYS A 117 -0.38 -8.72 7.12
CA LYS A 117 -1.10 -9.40 6.05
C LYS A 117 -1.78 -10.67 6.56
N PHE A 118 -1.08 -11.49 7.33
CA PHE A 118 -1.62 -12.70 7.94
C PHE A 118 -2.87 -12.41 8.78
N TYR A 119 -2.81 -11.47 9.73
CA TYR A 119 -3.97 -11.12 10.55
C TYR A 119 -5.10 -10.47 9.76
N TRP A 120 -4.78 -9.73 8.73
CA TRP A 120 -5.80 -9.19 7.83
C TRP A 120 -6.56 -10.28 7.06
N GLU A 121 -5.87 -11.30 6.55
CA GLU A 121 -6.49 -12.42 5.86
C GLU A 121 -7.30 -13.29 6.85
N LYS A 122 -6.78 -13.51 8.04
CA LYS A 122 -7.45 -14.23 9.13
C LYS A 122 -8.76 -13.54 9.52
N HIS A 123 -8.72 -12.22 9.72
CA HIS A 123 -9.91 -11.39 10.02
C HIS A 123 -10.95 -11.46 8.91
N ASN A 124 -10.55 -11.31 7.65
CA ASN A 124 -11.47 -11.37 6.50
C ASN A 124 -12.10 -12.76 6.31
N SER A 125 -11.43 -13.81 6.78
CA SER A 125 -11.92 -15.18 6.73
C SER A 125 -12.69 -15.58 8.00
N ASN A 126 -12.95 -14.64 8.92
CA ASN A 126 -13.60 -14.85 10.21
C ASN A 126 -12.92 -15.97 11.06
N LYS A 127 -11.62 -16.14 10.92
CA LYS A 127 -10.86 -17.10 11.71
C LYS A 127 -10.56 -16.53 13.10
N PRO A 128 -10.68 -17.32 14.18
CA PRO A 128 -10.37 -16.87 15.52
C PRO A 128 -8.87 -16.62 15.69
N VAL A 129 -8.52 -15.74 16.61
CA VAL A 129 -7.17 -15.61 17.13
C VAL A 129 -6.97 -16.70 18.19
N LEU A 130 -5.88 -17.43 18.10
CA LEU A 130 -5.52 -18.53 18.97
C LEU A 130 -4.50 -18.09 20.04
N ASP A 131 -4.04 -19.02 20.86
CA ASP A 131 -2.87 -18.78 21.71
C ASP A 131 -1.59 -18.55 20.88
N LEU A 132 -0.62 -17.87 21.44
CA LEU A 132 0.58 -17.43 20.71
C LEU A 132 1.37 -18.58 20.07
N ALA A 133 1.45 -19.74 20.72
CA ALA A 133 2.19 -20.88 20.17
C ALA A 133 1.49 -21.49 18.96
N SER A 134 0.17 -21.52 18.97
CA SER A 134 -0.67 -21.95 17.85
C SER A 134 -0.64 -20.93 16.71
N GLU A 135 -0.72 -19.62 17.04
CA GLU A 135 -0.58 -18.53 16.07
C GLU A 135 0.77 -18.58 15.34
N ARG A 136 1.85 -18.85 16.07
CA ARG A 136 3.19 -18.93 15.48
C ARG A 136 3.29 -20.09 14.47
N ARG A 137 2.70 -21.24 14.78
CA ARG A 137 2.65 -22.39 13.85
C ARG A 137 1.79 -22.07 12.64
N GLU A 138 0.57 -21.55 12.85
CA GLU A 138 -0.33 -21.17 11.73
C GLU A 138 0.30 -20.08 10.84
N PHE A 139 1.03 -19.14 11.43
CA PHE A 139 1.75 -18.10 10.70
C PHE A 139 2.88 -18.68 9.85
N GLU A 140 3.67 -19.61 10.36
CA GLU A 140 4.72 -20.27 9.60
C GLU A 140 4.14 -21.06 8.42
N ASP A 141 3.13 -21.90 8.67
CA ASP A 141 2.43 -22.66 7.62
C ASP A 141 1.85 -21.73 6.55
N TRP A 142 1.25 -20.62 6.97
CA TRP A 142 0.72 -19.61 6.08
C TRP A 142 1.81 -18.93 5.24
N CYS A 143 2.95 -18.58 5.83
CA CYS A 143 4.09 -18.00 5.11
C CYS A 143 4.60 -18.95 4.03
N VAL A 144 4.82 -20.21 4.37
CA VAL A 144 5.26 -21.25 3.44
C VAL A 144 4.26 -21.42 2.29
N ALA A 145 2.96 -21.54 2.60
CA ALA A 145 1.90 -21.68 1.61
C ALA A 145 1.80 -20.46 0.68
N GLN A 146 1.94 -19.21 1.20
CA GLN A 146 1.90 -18.01 0.36
C GLN A 146 3.03 -17.98 -0.67
N ILE A 147 4.22 -18.41 -0.28
CA ILE A 147 5.40 -18.43 -1.17
C ILE A 147 5.28 -19.52 -2.21
N LEU A 148 4.85 -20.72 -1.80
CA LEU A 148 4.66 -21.86 -2.72
C LEU A 148 3.52 -21.64 -3.73
N ILE A 149 2.39 -21.02 -3.29
CA ILE A 149 1.19 -20.85 -4.13
C ILE A 149 1.34 -19.62 -5.05
N LYS A 150 1.87 -18.51 -4.54
CA LYS A 150 1.90 -17.27 -5.31
C LYS A 150 3.06 -17.19 -6.26
N GLY A 151 4.06 -18.08 -6.10
CA GLY A 151 5.23 -18.07 -6.95
C GLY A 151 5.74 -16.62 -7.15
N THR A 152 6.89 -16.43 -7.55
CA THR A 152 7.55 -15.13 -7.76
C THR A 152 6.91 -14.20 -8.82
N ASN A 153 5.63 -14.39 -9.17
CA ASN A 153 5.01 -13.73 -10.33
C ASN A 153 4.70 -12.25 -10.18
N HIS A 154 4.69 -11.71 -8.96
CA HIS A 154 4.66 -10.26 -8.74
C HIS A 154 5.38 -9.96 -7.44
N THR A 155 6.61 -9.51 -7.55
CA THR A 155 7.36 -8.98 -6.42
C THR A 155 6.66 -7.71 -5.92
N VAL A 156 6.77 -7.43 -4.63
CA VAL A 156 6.20 -6.19 -4.06
C VAL A 156 6.84 -4.98 -4.73
N SER A 157 8.09 -5.13 -5.16
CA SER A 157 8.88 -4.11 -5.87
C SER A 157 8.29 -3.67 -7.20
N ASP A 158 7.53 -4.50 -7.92
CA ASP A 158 6.87 -4.11 -9.18
C ASP A 158 5.98 -2.87 -9.05
N MET A 159 5.50 -2.60 -7.83
CA MET A 159 4.66 -1.42 -7.56
C MET A 159 5.40 -0.10 -7.75
N TYR A 160 6.71 -0.06 -7.52
CA TYR A 160 7.51 1.17 -7.47
C TYR A 160 8.86 1.05 -8.18
N THR A 161 9.00 0.05 -9.05
CA THR A 161 10.14 -0.08 -9.95
C THR A 161 9.72 0.02 -11.42
N ILE A 162 10.64 0.48 -12.24
CA ILE A 162 10.59 0.43 -13.70
C ILE A 162 11.97 -0.06 -14.15
N ASP A 163 12.00 -1.10 -14.97
CA ASP A 163 13.23 -1.74 -15.40
C ASP A 163 14.14 -2.12 -14.21
N ASP A 164 13.52 -2.76 -13.19
CA ASP A 164 14.15 -3.21 -11.93
C ASP A 164 14.80 -2.10 -11.09
N LYS A 165 14.52 -0.84 -11.41
CA LYS A 165 15.06 0.32 -10.67
C LYS A 165 13.95 1.02 -9.92
N PHE A 166 14.22 1.41 -8.67
CA PHE A 166 13.34 2.27 -7.91
C PHE A 166 13.08 3.58 -8.67
N CYS A 167 11.83 3.90 -8.94
CA CYS A 167 11.43 4.97 -9.83
C CYS A 167 10.67 6.12 -9.15
N LEU A 168 10.62 6.11 -7.82
CA LEU A 168 9.95 7.15 -7.04
C LEU A 168 11.00 8.06 -6.37
N ASP A 169 10.57 9.24 -5.96
CA ASP A 169 11.46 10.26 -5.39
C ASP A 169 11.62 10.10 -3.88
N ASP A 170 10.61 9.50 -3.19
CA ASP A 170 10.65 9.35 -1.73
C ASP A 170 9.70 8.23 -1.23
N VAL A 171 9.83 7.89 0.06
CA VAL A 171 8.98 6.91 0.75
C VAL A 171 8.48 7.42 2.09
N ILE A 172 7.26 7.05 2.45
CA ILE A 172 6.70 7.18 3.80
C ILE A 172 6.90 5.84 4.49
N ARG A 173 7.71 5.80 5.54
CA ARG A 173 7.88 4.60 6.35
C ARG A 173 6.74 4.50 7.38
N TYR A 174 6.16 3.32 7.50
CA TYR A 174 5.11 3.07 8.48
C TYR A 174 5.59 3.30 9.92
N GLU A 175 6.83 2.96 10.18
CA GLU A 175 7.50 3.07 11.47
C GLU A 175 7.68 4.54 11.91
N THR A 176 7.84 5.43 10.95
CA THR A 176 8.00 6.88 11.16
C THR A 176 6.88 7.69 10.47
N LEU A 177 5.67 7.09 10.39
CA LEU A 177 4.56 7.58 9.59
C LEU A 177 4.29 9.08 9.77
N SER A 178 4.22 9.57 11.02
CA SER A 178 3.87 10.98 11.29
C SER A 178 4.93 11.96 10.80
N SER A 179 6.20 11.68 11.06
CA SER A 179 7.31 12.53 10.63
C SER A 179 7.50 12.50 9.12
N ASP A 180 7.35 11.33 8.51
CA ASP A 180 7.45 11.20 7.05
C ASP A 180 6.28 11.85 6.32
N MET A 181 5.06 11.74 6.86
CA MET A 181 3.90 12.47 6.34
C MET A 181 4.12 13.98 6.41
N ALA A 182 4.65 14.50 7.53
CA ALA A 182 4.99 15.92 7.66
C ALA A 182 6.01 16.35 6.59
N ARG A 183 7.07 15.56 6.40
CA ARG A 183 8.12 15.81 5.41
C ARG A 183 7.58 15.80 3.97
N ILE A 184 6.78 14.81 3.62
CA ILE A 184 6.16 14.72 2.29
C ILE A 184 5.19 15.88 2.07
N CYS A 185 4.32 16.19 3.03
CA CYS A 185 3.38 17.32 2.94
C CYS A 185 4.12 18.64 2.69
N ALA A 186 5.21 18.89 3.41
CA ALA A 186 6.04 20.06 3.19
C ALA A 186 6.65 20.09 1.77
N LYS A 187 7.07 18.93 1.26
CA LYS A 187 7.68 18.80 -0.06
C LYS A 187 6.71 19.12 -1.20
N ILE A 188 5.44 18.71 -1.07
CA ILE A 188 4.41 18.90 -2.08
C ILE A 188 3.52 20.15 -1.83
N GLY A 189 3.84 20.93 -0.83
CA GLY A 189 3.14 22.19 -0.53
C GLY A 189 1.71 22.01 -0.01
N VAL A 190 1.44 20.94 0.74
CA VAL A 190 0.13 20.72 1.38
C VAL A 190 0.26 20.74 2.91
N PRO A 191 -0.78 21.19 3.66
CA PRO A 191 -0.73 21.22 5.11
C PRO A 191 -0.67 19.82 5.70
N TRP A 192 0.15 19.59 6.75
CA TRP A 192 0.13 18.41 7.57
C TRP A 192 -0.73 18.62 8.82
N GLN A 193 -1.76 17.80 8.98
CA GLN A 193 -2.73 17.84 10.08
C GLN A 193 -2.89 16.41 10.61
N PRO A 194 -2.04 15.98 11.58
CA PRO A 194 -1.99 14.58 12.04
C PRO A 194 -3.32 14.09 12.61
N GLU A 195 -4.12 14.95 13.21
CA GLU A 195 -5.45 14.65 13.73
C GLU A 195 -6.47 14.29 12.63
N LYS A 196 -6.20 14.67 11.40
CA LYS A 196 -7.03 14.36 10.22
C LYS A 196 -6.62 13.09 9.49
N LEU A 197 -5.50 12.46 9.88
CA LEU A 197 -5.10 11.18 9.31
C LEU A 197 -6.01 10.06 9.87
N PRO A 198 -6.87 9.43 9.05
CA PRO A 198 -7.77 8.40 9.54
C PRO A 198 -7.00 7.12 9.88
N LYS A 199 -7.45 6.40 10.90
CA LYS A 199 -6.87 5.11 11.34
C LYS A 199 -7.71 3.95 10.81
N PHE A 200 -7.58 3.64 9.51
CA PHE A 200 -8.26 2.50 8.92
C PHE A 200 -7.54 1.18 9.24
N LYS A 201 -8.35 0.13 9.46
CA LYS A 201 -7.85 -1.25 9.63
C LYS A 201 -6.88 -1.42 10.81
N SER A 202 -7.02 -0.58 11.84
CA SER A 202 -6.31 -0.68 13.11
C SER A 202 -7.00 -1.67 14.06
N GLY A 203 -6.27 -2.23 15.03
CA GLY A 203 -6.83 -3.10 16.08
C GLY A 203 -7.18 -4.53 15.64
N ILE A 204 -6.77 -4.96 14.45
CA ILE A 204 -7.00 -6.33 13.95
C ILE A 204 -5.94 -7.30 14.48
N ARG A 205 -4.74 -6.84 14.62
CA ARG A 205 -3.59 -7.62 15.10
C ARG A 205 -3.52 -7.59 16.62
N PRO A 206 -3.36 -8.75 17.30
CA PRO A 206 -3.11 -8.81 18.74
C PRO A 206 -1.85 -8.03 19.13
N ALA A 207 -1.84 -7.48 20.35
CA ALA A 207 -0.72 -6.66 20.82
C ALA A 207 0.59 -7.46 20.99
N ASP A 208 0.49 -8.73 21.32
CA ASP A 208 1.61 -9.68 21.49
C ASP A 208 2.11 -10.30 20.17
N ALA A 209 1.43 -10.05 19.05
CA ALA A 209 1.83 -10.55 17.75
C ALA A 209 2.98 -9.72 17.14
N SER A 210 4.12 -9.70 17.81
CA SER A 210 5.34 -8.99 17.39
C SER A 210 6.19 -9.81 16.41
N ILE A 211 7.20 -9.20 15.80
CA ILE A 211 8.17 -9.88 14.96
C ILE A 211 8.86 -10.99 15.76
N SER A 212 9.34 -10.68 16.96
CA SER A 212 10.05 -11.63 17.82
C SER A 212 9.19 -12.82 18.27
N ASN A 213 7.88 -12.62 18.41
CA ASN A 213 6.98 -13.65 18.89
C ASN A 213 6.48 -14.60 17.80
N LEU A 214 6.33 -14.12 16.57
CA LEU A 214 5.73 -14.91 15.48
C LEU A 214 6.74 -15.48 14.49
N HIS A 215 7.80 -14.75 14.18
CA HIS A 215 8.77 -15.25 13.22
C HIS A 215 9.62 -16.37 13.79
N THR A 216 9.85 -17.40 12.98
CA THR A 216 10.85 -18.45 13.14
C THR A 216 12.01 -18.18 12.19
N ASP A 217 13.14 -18.89 12.36
CA ASP A 217 14.27 -18.77 11.42
C ASP A 217 13.85 -19.05 9.98
N THR A 218 12.91 -20.00 9.79
CA THR A 218 12.32 -20.32 8.48
C THR A 218 11.61 -19.09 7.90
N THR A 219 10.69 -18.49 8.64
CA THR A 219 9.91 -17.35 8.14
C THR A 219 10.74 -16.09 8.01
N VAL A 220 11.76 -15.88 8.86
CA VAL A 220 12.72 -14.77 8.71
C VAL A 220 13.42 -14.87 7.38
N LYS A 221 13.94 -16.06 7.03
CA LYS A 221 14.62 -16.29 5.74
C LYS A 221 13.68 -16.12 4.56
N LEU A 222 12.50 -16.74 4.62
CA LEU A 222 11.51 -16.66 3.54
C LEU A 222 11.11 -15.21 3.22
N VAL A 223 10.90 -14.39 4.25
CA VAL A 223 10.58 -12.96 4.09
C VAL A 223 11.80 -12.20 3.54
N ALA A 224 13.01 -12.50 4.02
CA ALA A 224 14.22 -11.87 3.51
C ALA A 224 14.43 -12.14 2.02
N ASP A 225 14.21 -13.37 1.59
CA ASP A 225 14.33 -13.74 0.16
C ASP A 225 13.26 -13.06 -0.69
N LEU A 226 12.00 -13.00 -0.21
CA LEU A 226 10.87 -12.40 -0.93
C LEU A 226 10.98 -10.86 -1.06
N PHE A 227 11.51 -10.20 -0.05
CA PHE A 227 11.62 -8.74 0.04
C PHE A 227 13.09 -8.26 -0.04
N ALA A 228 13.93 -9.02 -0.73
CA ALA A 228 15.35 -8.70 -0.83
C ALA A 228 15.59 -7.27 -1.37
N PHE A 229 14.83 -6.86 -2.38
CA PHE A 229 14.89 -5.51 -2.94
C PHE A 229 14.61 -4.42 -1.89
N GLU A 230 13.52 -4.56 -1.12
CA GLU A 230 13.12 -3.58 -0.10
C GLU A 230 14.11 -3.52 1.04
N ILE A 231 14.58 -4.68 1.49
CA ILE A 231 15.55 -4.80 2.57
C ILE A 231 16.86 -4.13 2.17
N GLU A 232 17.34 -4.42 0.96
CA GLU A 232 18.57 -3.83 0.45
C GLU A 232 18.44 -2.33 0.18
N THR A 233 17.38 -1.93 -0.54
CA THR A 233 17.18 -0.54 -0.95
C THR A 233 16.92 0.38 0.23
N PHE A 234 16.05 -0.03 1.17
CA PHE A 234 15.60 0.81 2.27
C PHE A 234 16.28 0.48 3.61
N LYS A 235 17.27 -0.44 3.60
CA LYS A 235 18.06 -0.81 4.78
C LYS A 235 17.20 -1.28 5.96
N TYR A 236 16.16 -2.07 5.66
CA TYR A 236 15.38 -2.69 6.70
C TYR A 236 16.18 -3.79 7.40
N THR A 237 16.01 -3.90 8.71
CA THR A 237 16.51 -5.00 9.52
C THR A 237 15.35 -5.62 10.30
N LEU A 238 15.54 -6.82 10.81
CA LEU A 238 14.53 -7.51 11.62
C LEU A 238 14.06 -6.67 12.83
N HIS A 239 14.91 -5.79 13.34
CA HIS A 239 14.71 -5.02 14.57
C HIS A 239 14.37 -3.55 14.34
N ASN A 240 14.36 -3.06 13.09
CA ASN A 240 13.94 -1.69 12.77
C ASN A 240 12.41 -1.62 12.70
N THR A 241 11.75 -1.52 13.85
CA THR A 241 10.30 -1.36 13.98
C THR A 241 9.93 0.01 14.52
#